data_14937695ee3e4dc02a3765e64966e1eb
#
_entry.id   14937695ee3e4dc02a3765e64966e1eb
#
_cell.length_a   1.000
_cell.length_b   1.000
_cell.length_c   1.000
_cell.angle_alpha   90.00
_cell.angle_beta   90.00
_cell.angle_gamma   90.00
#
_symmetry.space_group_name_H-M   'P 1'
#
loop_
_entity.id
_entity.type
_entity.pdbx_description
1 polymer ?
#
loop_
_entity_poly.entity_id
_entity_poly.type
_entity_poly.pdbx_seq_one_letter_code
_entity_poly.pdbx_strand_id
1 'polypeptide(L)'
;MAVKTAQYIFNGQTINLTYNSTSGKWEATVIAPSKSSYSQTDHVLGGTVKATDVAGNTTTVDQSHATLGSSLKIRVKEKVAPVISITAPTADSYITNATPTIKFTVTDADSGVNSGIIAMKLDGTAVTVTKTAITGGYECSYKPTTALKDGSHTISVTASDNDGNAASAKTATFTVDTVPPTLTITAPAEGLVTNKTTITVTGKTDDATSKPVTVTVNGAAATVGTDGFFSKDVTLTNGANKITIIAKDKAGKTTTITRNVTLDTAAPVIKSITLTPNPVDCGKTFVIAVEITD
;
A
#
# COMPACT_ATOMS: atom_id res chain seq x y z
N MET A 1 -34.42 -48.63 42.92
CA MET A 1 -32.99 -48.79 43.30
C MET A 1 -32.32 -47.45 43.26
N ALA A 2 -31.44 -47.15 44.23
CA ALA A 2 -30.77 -45.84 44.27
C ALA A 2 -29.54 -45.80 43.31
N VAL A 3 -29.35 -44.68 42.69
CA VAL A 3 -28.13 -44.43 41.88
C VAL A 3 -26.95 -44.24 42.83
N LYS A 4 -25.85 -44.95 42.59
CA LYS A 4 -24.61 -44.88 43.36
C LYS A 4 -23.66 -43.80 42.82
N THR A 5 -23.48 -43.78 41.49
CA THR A 5 -22.60 -42.79 40.82
C THR A 5 -23.20 -42.39 39.48
N ALA A 6 -22.95 -41.14 39.09
CA ALA A 6 -23.19 -40.64 37.77
C ALA A 6 -21.92 -39.93 37.26
N GLN A 7 -21.58 -40.17 36.03
CA GLN A 7 -20.40 -39.61 35.39
C GLN A 7 -20.77 -39.00 34.02
N TYR A 8 -20.12 -37.90 33.70
CA TYR A 8 -20.13 -37.31 32.36
C TYR A 8 -18.75 -37.44 31.72
N ILE A 9 -18.69 -38.07 30.55
CA ILE A 9 -17.47 -38.25 29.80
C ILE A 9 -17.51 -37.26 28.65
N PHE A 10 -16.57 -36.32 28.64
CA PHE A 10 -16.55 -35.22 27.66
C PHE A 10 -15.12 -34.85 27.33
N ASN A 11 -14.82 -34.71 26.02
CA ASN A 11 -13.50 -34.35 25.52
C ASN A 11 -12.34 -35.16 26.12
N GLY A 12 -12.54 -36.49 26.21
CA GLY A 12 -11.58 -37.44 26.79
C GLY A 12 -11.46 -37.42 28.33
N GLN A 13 -12.23 -36.61 29.04
CA GLN A 13 -12.23 -36.50 30.50
C GLN A 13 -13.46 -37.18 31.09
N THR A 14 -13.28 -37.87 32.22
CA THR A 14 -14.37 -38.39 33.01
C THR A 14 -14.61 -37.45 34.21
N ILE A 15 -15.81 -36.92 34.30
CA ILE A 15 -16.25 -35.95 35.29
C ILE A 15 -17.29 -36.65 36.21
N ASN A 16 -17.01 -36.74 37.48
CA ASN A 16 -17.95 -37.27 38.45
C ASN A 16 -19.03 -36.20 38.77
N LEU A 17 -20.29 -36.59 38.64
CA LEU A 17 -21.41 -35.74 39.01
C LEU A 17 -21.74 -35.92 40.48
N THR A 18 -22.17 -34.85 41.14
CA THR A 18 -22.61 -34.84 42.55
C THR A 18 -24.12 -34.64 42.59
N TYR A 19 -24.81 -35.43 43.44
CA TYR A 19 -26.25 -35.26 43.59
C TYR A 19 -26.57 -33.97 44.34
N ASN A 20 -27.38 -33.13 43.74
CA ASN A 20 -27.90 -31.90 44.34
C ASN A 20 -29.32 -32.16 44.85
N SER A 21 -29.50 -32.19 46.17
CA SER A 21 -30.80 -32.47 46.80
C SER A 21 -31.86 -31.38 46.57
N THR A 22 -31.41 -30.14 46.25
CA THR A 22 -32.32 -29.02 45.97
C THR A 22 -32.91 -29.12 44.56
N SER A 23 -32.11 -29.48 43.57
CA SER A 23 -32.58 -29.65 42.17
C SER A 23 -33.07 -31.07 41.87
N GLY A 24 -32.77 -32.04 42.73
CA GLY A 24 -33.04 -33.47 42.50
C GLY A 24 -32.22 -34.09 41.36
N LYS A 25 -31.11 -33.47 40.97
CA LYS A 25 -30.28 -33.86 39.81
C LYS A 25 -28.84 -34.16 40.21
N TRP A 26 -28.14 -34.91 39.33
CA TRP A 26 -26.70 -35.09 39.39
C TRP A 26 -26.04 -34.02 38.53
N GLU A 27 -25.14 -33.23 39.10
CA GLU A 27 -24.61 -32.03 38.50
C GLU A 27 -23.08 -31.92 38.63
N ALA A 28 -22.44 -31.27 37.67
CA ALA A 28 -21.06 -30.76 37.74
C ALA A 28 -20.90 -29.53 36.87
N THR A 29 -19.99 -28.65 37.26
CA THR A 29 -19.54 -27.55 36.39
C THR A 29 -18.37 -28.03 35.55
N VAL A 30 -18.47 -27.84 34.25
CA VAL A 30 -17.45 -28.26 33.30
C VAL A 30 -16.96 -27.05 32.51
N ILE A 31 -15.63 -26.90 32.36
CA ILE A 31 -15.03 -25.87 31.53
C ILE A 31 -15.10 -26.33 30.09
N ALA A 32 -15.66 -25.52 29.22
CA ALA A 32 -15.69 -25.78 27.79
C ALA A 32 -14.25 -25.82 27.22
N PRO A 33 -13.98 -26.62 26.18
CA PRO A 33 -12.70 -26.59 25.46
C PRO A 33 -12.33 -25.19 24.99
N SER A 34 -11.04 -24.92 24.91
CA SER A 34 -10.50 -23.63 24.48
C SER A 34 -10.63 -23.38 22.99
N LYS A 35 -10.96 -24.41 22.18
CA LYS A 35 -11.14 -24.35 20.75
C LYS A 35 -12.60 -24.47 20.35
N SER A 36 -12.94 -23.84 19.23
CA SER A 36 -14.26 -23.96 18.59
C SER A 36 -14.58 -25.39 18.20
N SER A 37 -15.83 -25.75 18.29
CA SER A 37 -16.35 -27.02 17.74
C SER A 37 -16.67 -26.95 16.24
N TYR A 38 -16.40 -25.82 15.57
CA TYR A 38 -16.80 -25.63 14.15
C TYR A 38 -16.21 -26.67 13.20
N SER A 39 -14.99 -27.16 13.46
CA SER A 39 -14.32 -28.20 12.68
C SER A 39 -14.85 -29.62 12.91
N GLN A 40 -15.72 -29.80 13.92
CA GLN A 40 -16.29 -31.11 14.23
C GLN A 40 -17.55 -31.41 13.40
N THR A 41 -17.94 -32.67 13.34
CA THR A 41 -19.19 -33.08 12.68
C THR A 41 -20.37 -32.34 13.28
N ASP A 42 -21.25 -31.80 12.44
CA ASP A 42 -22.41 -30.95 12.84
C ASP A 42 -22.02 -29.74 13.69
N HIS A 43 -20.72 -29.39 13.74
CA HIS A 43 -20.16 -28.28 14.53
C HIS A 43 -20.44 -28.41 16.06
N VAL A 44 -20.49 -29.64 16.55
CA VAL A 44 -20.77 -29.92 17.97
C VAL A 44 -19.78 -30.92 18.57
N LEU A 45 -19.62 -30.84 19.89
CA LEU A 45 -18.94 -31.86 20.67
C LEU A 45 -20.01 -32.70 21.38
N GLY A 46 -19.87 -34.02 21.30
CA GLY A 46 -20.74 -34.96 22.01
C GLY A 46 -20.18 -35.35 23.35
N GLY A 47 -21.07 -35.58 24.31
CA GLY A 47 -20.74 -36.18 25.61
C GLY A 47 -21.39 -37.52 25.78
N THR A 48 -20.99 -38.25 26.85
CA THR A 48 -21.56 -39.53 27.26
C THR A 48 -21.87 -39.47 28.75
N VAL A 49 -23.08 -39.82 29.15
CA VAL A 49 -23.46 -39.98 30.56
C VAL A 49 -23.47 -41.47 30.92
N LYS A 50 -22.81 -41.82 32.01
CA LYS A 50 -22.83 -43.17 32.59
C LYS A 50 -23.36 -43.12 34.01
N ALA A 51 -24.39 -43.85 34.31
CA ALA A 51 -24.94 -44.01 35.64
C ALA A 51 -24.76 -45.45 36.15
N THR A 52 -24.45 -45.61 37.44
CA THR A 52 -24.28 -46.91 38.09
C THR A 52 -25.14 -46.96 39.36
N ASP A 53 -25.90 -48.03 39.54
CA ASP A 53 -26.70 -48.24 40.74
C ASP A 53 -25.87 -48.88 41.86
N VAL A 54 -26.51 -49.07 43.04
CA VAL A 54 -25.85 -49.70 44.21
C VAL A 54 -25.56 -51.18 43.99
N ALA A 55 -26.25 -51.85 43.05
CA ALA A 55 -26.03 -53.23 42.66
C ALA A 55 -24.95 -53.44 41.66
N GLY A 56 -24.39 -52.32 41.04
CA GLY A 56 -23.35 -52.33 40.05
C GLY A 56 -23.86 -52.33 38.60
N ASN A 57 -25.18 -52.28 38.37
CA ASN A 57 -25.69 -52.19 37.01
C ASN A 57 -25.39 -50.80 36.41
N THR A 58 -25.05 -50.77 35.14
CA THR A 58 -24.66 -49.50 34.45
C THR A 58 -25.58 -49.23 33.26
N THR A 59 -25.91 -47.96 33.10
CA THR A 59 -26.56 -47.44 31.88
C THR A 59 -25.69 -46.34 31.30
N THR A 60 -25.53 -46.36 29.99
CA THR A 60 -24.76 -45.37 29.24
C THR A 60 -25.64 -44.74 28.16
N VAL A 61 -25.57 -43.43 28.04
CA VAL A 61 -26.26 -42.65 27.00
C VAL A 61 -25.25 -41.72 26.35
N ASP A 62 -25.16 -41.75 25.05
CA ASP A 62 -24.30 -40.88 24.28
C ASP A 62 -25.09 -40.04 23.24
N GLN A 63 -24.38 -39.29 22.42
CA GLN A 63 -24.98 -38.40 21.42
C GLN A 63 -25.78 -39.09 20.30
N SER A 64 -25.69 -40.44 20.18
CA SER A 64 -26.45 -41.25 19.20
C SER A 64 -27.80 -41.70 19.72
N HIS A 65 -28.08 -41.54 21.03
CA HIS A 65 -29.31 -41.99 21.66
C HIS A 65 -30.53 -41.26 21.09
N ALA A 66 -31.54 -42.01 20.67
CA ALA A 66 -32.68 -41.52 19.88
C ALA A 66 -33.43 -40.32 20.51
N THR A 67 -33.58 -40.30 21.82
CA THR A 67 -34.37 -39.28 22.56
C THR A 67 -33.48 -38.30 23.37
N LEU A 68 -32.34 -38.74 23.90
CA LEU A 68 -31.49 -37.97 24.80
C LEU A 68 -30.20 -37.46 24.11
N GLY A 69 -29.83 -38.02 22.99
CA GLY A 69 -28.57 -37.73 22.35
C GLY A 69 -28.41 -36.26 21.96
N SER A 70 -29.49 -35.59 21.55
CA SER A 70 -29.46 -34.15 21.23
C SER A 70 -29.07 -33.27 22.39
N SER A 71 -29.45 -33.68 23.64
CA SER A 71 -29.11 -32.94 24.87
C SER A 71 -27.65 -33.12 25.30
N LEU A 72 -26.92 -34.05 24.67
CA LEU A 72 -25.50 -34.30 24.91
C LEU A 72 -24.58 -33.64 23.90
N LYS A 73 -25.15 -32.86 22.98
CA LYS A 73 -24.40 -32.09 21.96
C LYS A 73 -24.21 -30.66 22.43
N ILE A 74 -22.97 -30.21 22.57
CA ILE A 74 -22.63 -28.83 22.91
C ILE A 74 -21.90 -28.16 21.74
N ARG A 75 -22.32 -26.96 21.41
CA ARG A 75 -21.57 -26.09 20.46
C ARG A 75 -20.68 -25.16 21.26
N VAL A 76 -19.36 -25.29 21.05
CA VAL A 76 -18.36 -24.40 21.63
C VAL A 76 -17.98 -23.39 20.56
N LYS A 77 -18.01 -22.12 20.92
CA LYS A 77 -17.63 -21.01 20.02
C LYS A 77 -16.41 -20.30 20.56
N GLU A 78 -15.50 -19.94 19.68
CA GLU A 78 -14.45 -18.98 19.98
C GLU A 78 -14.99 -17.54 20.00
N LYS A 79 -14.13 -16.60 20.42
CA LYS A 79 -14.46 -15.17 20.43
C LYS A 79 -13.38 -14.29 19.80
N VAL A 80 -12.45 -14.90 19.07
CA VAL A 80 -11.37 -14.20 18.36
C VAL A 80 -11.82 -13.95 16.94
N ALA A 81 -11.80 -12.70 16.52
CA ALA A 81 -12.17 -12.34 15.15
C ALA A 81 -11.03 -12.63 14.17
N PRO A 82 -11.30 -12.87 12.87
CA PRO A 82 -10.29 -13.09 11.86
C PRO A 82 -9.41 -11.86 11.66
N VAL A 83 -8.18 -12.10 11.18
CA VAL A 83 -7.19 -11.06 10.87
C VAL A 83 -7.26 -10.71 9.40
N ILE A 84 -7.39 -9.42 9.09
CA ILE A 84 -7.38 -8.87 7.72
C ILE A 84 -6.05 -8.17 7.47
N SER A 85 -5.37 -8.49 6.37
CA SER A 85 -4.13 -7.83 5.93
C SER A 85 -4.25 -7.42 4.47
N ILE A 86 -4.22 -6.10 4.19
CA ILE A 86 -4.18 -5.56 2.83
C ILE A 86 -2.71 -5.54 2.39
N THR A 87 -2.40 -6.25 1.29
CA THR A 87 -1.03 -6.48 0.82
C THR A 87 -0.67 -5.71 -0.44
N ALA A 88 -1.66 -5.33 -1.25
CA ALA A 88 -1.44 -4.52 -2.46
C ALA A 88 -2.69 -3.69 -2.82
N PRO A 89 -2.52 -2.44 -3.28
CA PRO A 89 -1.31 -1.63 -3.19
C PRO A 89 -0.86 -1.43 -1.75
N THR A 90 0.45 -1.17 -1.55
CA THR A 90 0.96 -0.82 -0.21
C THR A 90 0.28 0.45 0.28
N ALA A 91 -0.08 0.51 1.57
CA ALA A 91 -0.69 1.69 2.16
C ALA A 91 0.16 2.94 1.90
N ASP A 92 -0.51 4.04 1.56
CA ASP A 92 0.06 5.37 1.27
C ASP A 92 1.05 5.39 0.10
N SER A 93 1.06 4.33 -0.74
CA SER A 93 1.88 4.28 -1.95
C SER A 93 1.31 5.14 -3.07
N TYR A 94 2.21 5.60 -3.95
CA TYR A 94 1.88 6.25 -5.22
C TYR A 94 2.14 5.26 -6.34
N ILE A 95 1.20 5.08 -7.24
CA ILE A 95 1.27 4.11 -8.33
C ILE A 95 0.89 4.74 -9.67
N THR A 96 1.53 4.28 -10.74
CA THR A 96 1.27 4.77 -12.11
C THR A 96 0.27 3.93 -12.88
N ASN A 97 -0.13 2.78 -12.32
CA ASN A 97 -1.10 1.89 -12.94
C ASN A 97 -2.51 2.24 -12.47
N ALA A 98 -3.36 2.71 -13.37
CA ALA A 98 -4.75 3.06 -13.08
C ALA A 98 -5.69 1.85 -12.91
N THR A 99 -5.22 0.62 -13.20
CA THR A 99 -5.97 -0.62 -12.94
C THR A 99 -5.13 -1.57 -12.07
N PRO A 100 -4.77 -1.18 -10.83
CA PRO A 100 -3.94 -2.01 -9.98
C PRO A 100 -4.67 -3.28 -9.55
N THR A 101 -3.93 -4.36 -9.35
CA THR A 101 -4.49 -5.51 -8.66
C THR A 101 -4.45 -5.26 -7.15
N ILE A 102 -5.63 -5.17 -6.54
CA ILE A 102 -5.78 -5.06 -5.09
C ILE A 102 -5.73 -6.46 -4.52
N LYS A 103 -4.92 -6.68 -3.47
CA LYS A 103 -4.77 -7.96 -2.78
C LYS A 103 -4.86 -7.80 -1.28
N PHE A 104 -5.49 -8.76 -0.63
CA PHE A 104 -5.53 -8.87 0.82
C PHE A 104 -5.71 -10.33 1.25
N THR A 105 -5.36 -10.63 2.49
CA THR A 105 -5.60 -11.92 3.12
C THR A 105 -6.57 -11.76 4.29
N VAL A 106 -7.35 -12.80 4.52
CA VAL A 106 -8.18 -12.96 5.72
C VAL A 106 -7.84 -14.32 6.30
N THR A 107 -7.41 -14.37 7.55
CA THR A 107 -7.01 -15.62 8.21
C THR A 107 -7.65 -15.73 9.59
N ASP A 108 -7.96 -16.95 9.96
CA ASP A 108 -8.46 -17.32 11.28
C ASP A 108 -7.87 -18.67 11.70
N ALA A 109 -7.48 -18.78 12.97
CA ALA A 109 -6.70 -19.92 13.46
C ALA A 109 -7.57 -21.04 14.11
N ASP A 110 -8.87 -20.80 14.33
CA ASP A 110 -9.73 -21.73 15.06
C ASP A 110 -10.98 -22.11 14.29
N SER A 111 -12.03 -21.28 14.28
CA SER A 111 -13.28 -21.61 13.58
C SER A 111 -13.17 -21.49 12.06
N GLY A 112 -12.12 -20.82 11.58
CA GLY A 112 -11.88 -20.54 10.18
C GLY A 112 -12.71 -19.36 9.65
N VAL A 113 -12.30 -18.84 8.49
CA VAL A 113 -12.93 -17.66 7.87
C VAL A 113 -14.23 -18.03 7.16
N ASN A 114 -15.31 -17.28 7.43
CA ASN A 114 -16.54 -17.38 6.66
C ASN A 114 -16.39 -16.67 5.30
N SER A 115 -16.14 -17.44 4.26
CA SER A 115 -15.91 -16.90 2.91
C SER A 115 -17.10 -16.13 2.34
N GLY A 116 -18.33 -16.41 2.79
CA GLY A 116 -19.54 -15.73 2.36
C GLY A 116 -19.66 -14.29 2.85
N ILE A 117 -18.95 -13.97 3.94
CA ILE A 117 -19.01 -12.64 4.59
C ILE A 117 -17.85 -11.73 4.20
N ILE A 118 -16.78 -12.27 3.57
CA ILE A 118 -15.68 -11.42 3.10
C ILE A 118 -16.21 -10.42 2.08
N ALA A 119 -16.09 -9.13 2.39
CA ALA A 119 -16.52 -8.03 1.53
C ALA A 119 -15.44 -6.96 1.43
N MET A 120 -15.32 -6.35 0.25
CA MET A 120 -14.43 -5.23 -0.03
C MET A 120 -15.19 -4.08 -0.65
N LYS A 121 -14.81 -2.86 -0.28
CA LYS A 121 -15.22 -1.63 -0.95
C LYS A 121 -13.99 -0.91 -1.49
N LEU A 122 -14.11 -0.37 -2.69
CA LEU A 122 -13.17 0.58 -3.28
C LEU A 122 -13.89 1.92 -3.40
N ASP A 123 -13.35 2.95 -2.78
CA ASP A 123 -13.95 4.31 -2.71
C ASP A 123 -15.43 4.29 -2.26
N GLY A 124 -15.71 3.44 -1.25
CA GLY A 124 -17.05 3.28 -0.71
C GLY A 124 -17.97 2.36 -1.52
N THR A 125 -17.61 2.01 -2.77
CA THR A 125 -18.40 1.13 -3.64
C THR A 125 -18.04 -0.33 -3.42
N ALA A 126 -19.03 -1.18 -3.19
CA ALA A 126 -18.82 -2.62 -3.02
C ALA A 126 -18.35 -3.25 -4.35
N VAL A 127 -17.38 -4.15 -4.27
CA VAL A 127 -16.81 -4.87 -5.41
C VAL A 127 -16.75 -6.36 -5.13
N THR A 128 -16.86 -7.17 -6.18
CA THR A 128 -16.74 -8.62 -6.10
C THR A 128 -15.27 -9.02 -6.16
N VAL A 129 -14.80 -9.74 -5.14
CA VAL A 129 -13.42 -10.22 -5.06
C VAL A 129 -13.32 -11.70 -5.47
N THR A 130 -12.24 -12.06 -6.13
CA THR A 130 -11.85 -13.47 -6.32
C THR A 130 -11.21 -13.96 -5.02
N LYS A 131 -11.63 -15.14 -4.54
CA LYS A 131 -11.17 -15.74 -3.28
C LYS A 131 -10.45 -17.05 -3.59
N THR A 132 -9.22 -17.18 -3.13
CA THR A 132 -8.40 -18.39 -3.24
C THR A 132 -8.12 -18.91 -1.84
N ALA A 133 -8.46 -20.16 -1.58
CA ALA A 133 -8.19 -20.77 -0.27
C ALA A 133 -6.68 -20.88 -0.02
N ILE A 134 -6.28 -20.52 1.20
CA ILE A 134 -4.92 -20.67 1.73
C ILE A 134 -5.00 -21.35 3.10
N THR A 135 -3.85 -21.71 3.67
CA THR A 135 -3.81 -22.25 5.03
C THR A 135 -4.39 -21.23 6.02
N GLY A 136 -5.44 -21.62 6.73
CA GLY A 136 -6.11 -20.80 7.73
C GLY A 136 -7.00 -19.69 7.18
N GLY A 137 -7.32 -19.65 5.86
CA GLY A 137 -8.22 -18.62 5.35
C GLY A 137 -8.23 -18.43 3.85
N TYR A 138 -8.22 -17.19 3.39
CA TYR A 138 -8.31 -16.82 1.98
C TYR A 138 -7.35 -15.71 1.60
N GLU A 139 -6.69 -15.85 0.45
CA GLU A 139 -6.15 -14.75 -0.32
C GLU A 139 -7.26 -14.23 -1.26
N CYS A 140 -7.48 -12.92 -1.22
CA CYS A 140 -8.50 -12.26 -2.02
C CYS A 140 -7.86 -11.27 -2.98
N SER A 141 -8.41 -11.17 -4.18
CA SER A 141 -7.94 -10.20 -5.17
C SER A 141 -9.09 -9.53 -5.92
N TYR A 142 -8.86 -8.30 -6.34
CA TYR A 142 -9.74 -7.53 -7.20
C TYR A 142 -8.89 -6.68 -8.16
N LYS A 143 -9.30 -6.60 -9.42
CA LYS A 143 -8.72 -5.71 -10.41
C LYS A 143 -9.82 -4.85 -11.01
N PRO A 144 -9.76 -3.52 -10.92
CA PRO A 144 -10.72 -2.63 -11.57
C PRO A 144 -10.77 -2.90 -13.08
N THR A 145 -11.95 -2.99 -13.65
CA THR A 145 -12.17 -3.12 -15.09
C THR A 145 -12.12 -1.78 -15.80
N THR A 146 -12.40 -0.70 -15.08
CA THR A 146 -12.28 0.68 -15.54
C THR A 146 -11.10 1.34 -14.84
N ALA A 147 -10.33 2.13 -15.58
CA ALA A 147 -9.23 2.90 -15.02
C ALA A 147 -9.72 3.82 -13.90
N LEU A 148 -9.04 3.77 -12.77
CA LEU A 148 -9.22 4.72 -11.67
C LEU A 148 -8.73 6.09 -12.12
N LYS A 149 -9.32 7.14 -11.58
CA LYS A 149 -8.87 8.53 -11.82
C LYS A 149 -7.59 8.80 -11.04
N ASP A 150 -6.81 9.76 -11.50
CA ASP A 150 -5.70 10.25 -10.68
C ASP A 150 -6.22 10.86 -9.37
N GLY A 151 -5.57 10.53 -8.26
CA GLY A 151 -5.97 10.94 -6.93
C GLY A 151 -5.91 9.81 -5.91
N SER A 152 -6.36 10.12 -4.69
CA SER A 152 -6.38 9.17 -3.57
C SER A 152 -7.56 8.20 -3.67
N HIS A 153 -7.30 6.91 -3.45
CA HIS A 153 -8.28 5.83 -3.42
C HIS A 153 -8.23 5.12 -2.07
N THR A 154 -9.38 4.64 -1.61
CA THR A 154 -9.52 3.96 -0.32
C THR A 154 -10.03 2.54 -0.50
N ILE A 155 -9.32 1.57 0.06
CA ILE A 155 -9.74 0.18 0.19
C ILE A 155 -10.33 0.02 1.60
N SER A 156 -11.47 -0.65 1.72
CA SER A 156 -12.06 -1.07 3.00
C SER A 156 -12.47 -2.53 2.90
N VAL A 157 -11.99 -3.36 3.84
CA VAL A 157 -12.28 -4.80 3.88
C VAL A 157 -12.95 -5.14 5.21
N THR A 158 -13.98 -5.98 5.15
CA THR A 158 -14.67 -6.58 6.29
C THR A 158 -14.74 -8.09 6.15
N ALA A 159 -14.70 -8.81 7.26
CA ALA A 159 -14.81 -10.26 7.30
C ALA A 159 -15.34 -10.70 8.66
N SER A 160 -15.83 -11.93 8.75
CA SER A 160 -16.08 -12.63 10.00
C SER A 160 -15.64 -14.09 9.89
N ASP A 161 -15.48 -14.73 11.05
CA ASP A 161 -15.24 -16.16 11.12
C ASP A 161 -16.56 -16.97 11.04
N ASN A 162 -16.43 -18.27 11.14
CA ASN A 162 -17.58 -19.18 11.07
C ASN A 162 -18.38 -19.22 12.40
N ASP A 163 -17.84 -18.76 13.52
CA ASP A 163 -18.54 -18.61 14.79
C ASP A 163 -19.27 -17.27 14.93
N GLY A 164 -19.07 -16.37 13.96
CA GLY A 164 -19.76 -15.09 13.85
C GLY A 164 -19.02 -13.91 14.46
N ASN A 165 -17.74 -14.06 14.83
CA ASN A 165 -16.94 -12.93 15.30
C ASN A 165 -16.51 -12.06 14.11
N ALA A 166 -16.93 -10.80 14.12
CA ALA A 166 -16.62 -9.85 13.07
C ALA A 166 -15.28 -9.16 13.34
N ALA A 167 -14.41 -9.13 12.33
CA ALA A 167 -13.20 -8.30 12.35
C ALA A 167 -13.55 -6.82 12.26
N SER A 168 -12.79 -5.97 12.93
CA SER A 168 -12.83 -4.54 12.68
C SER A 168 -12.48 -4.28 11.21
N ALA A 169 -13.19 -3.35 10.56
CA ALA A 169 -12.92 -3.00 9.18
C ALA A 169 -11.46 -2.57 9.00
N LYS A 170 -10.75 -3.19 8.05
CA LYS A 170 -9.38 -2.82 7.68
C LYS A 170 -9.42 -1.87 6.51
N THR A 171 -8.77 -0.71 6.64
CA THR A 171 -8.67 0.28 5.56
C THR A 171 -7.22 0.50 5.15
N ALA A 172 -7.02 0.86 3.88
CA ALA A 172 -5.75 1.36 3.33
C ALA A 172 -6.05 2.39 2.24
N THR A 173 -5.17 3.39 2.12
CA THR A 173 -5.20 4.38 1.05
C THR A 173 -4.03 4.17 0.11
N PHE A 174 -4.19 4.54 -1.16
CA PHE A 174 -3.13 4.63 -2.16
C PHE A 174 -3.49 5.75 -3.16
N THR A 175 -2.50 6.27 -3.85
CA THR A 175 -2.70 7.34 -4.85
C THR A 175 -2.36 6.81 -6.24
N VAL A 176 -3.28 6.97 -7.18
CA VAL A 176 -3.02 6.77 -8.61
C VAL A 176 -2.54 8.09 -9.20
N ASP A 177 -1.46 8.05 -9.97
CA ASP A 177 -0.95 9.19 -10.71
C ASP A 177 -0.39 8.75 -12.06
N THR A 178 -1.10 9.09 -13.12
CA THR A 178 -0.75 8.73 -14.49
C THR A 178 -0.12 9.86 -15.28
N VAL A 179 -0.07 11.07 -14.71
CA VAL A 179 0.42 12.29 -15.38
C VAL A 179 1.83 12.64 -14.89
N PRO A 180 2.78 12.89 -15.80
CA PRO A 180 4.11 13.38 -15.40
C PRO A 180 4.05 14.80 -14.83
N PRO A 181 5.02 15.18 -13.99
CA PRO A 181 5.10 16.55 -13.46
C PRO A 181 5.33 17.56 -14.57
N THR A 182 4.82 18.76 -14.40
CA THR A 182 5.14 19.91 -15.25
C THR A 182 6.55 20.39 -14.96
N LEU A 183 7.28 20.87 -15.99
CA LEU A 183 8.60 21.45 -15.85
C LEU A 183 8.75 22.62 -16.83
N THR A 184 9.14 23.78 -16.32
CA THR A 184 9.46 24.96 -17.15
C THR A 184 10.83 25.49 -16.74
N ILE A 185 11.64 25.91 -17.72
CA ILE A 185 12.96 26.47 -17.48
C ILE A 185 12.92 27.95 -17.83
N THR A 186 13.24 28.80 -16.87
CA THR A 186 13.28 30.25 -17.00
C THR A 186 14.66 30.72 -17.48
N ALA A 187 15.73 30.09 -16.98
CA ALA A 187 17.09 30.30 -17.39
C ALA A 187 17.90 29.01 -17.34
N PRO A 188 18.92 28.84 -18.21
CA PRO A 188 19.28 29.68 -19.33
C PRO A 188 18.27 29.58 -20.49
N ALA A 189 18.32 30.60 -21.38
CA ALA A 189 17.66 30.49 -22.67
C ALA A 189 18.32 29.38 -23.50
N GLU A 190 17.57 28.77 -24.43
CA GLU A 190 18.14 27.83 -25.41
C GLU A 190 19.13 28.55 -26.29
N GLY A 191 20.29 27.96 -26.52
CA GLY A 191 21.33 28.52 -27.38
C GLY A 191 22.12 29.70 -26.77
N LEU A 192 22.03 29.91 -25.43
CA LEU A 192 22.82 30.94 -24.77
C LEU A 192 24.31 30.80 -25.08
N VAL A 193 24.95 31.88 -25.53
CA VAL A 193 26.42 32.02 -25.59
C VAL A 193 26.84 32.92 -24.43
N THR A 194 27.85 32.52 -23.67
CA THR A 194 28.31 33.25 -22.49
C THR A 194 29.80 33.08 -22.24
N ASN A 195 30.43 34.07 -21.62
CA ASN A 195 31.80 33.97 -21.13
C ASN A 195 31.90 33.58 -19.64
N LYS A 196 30.77 33.30 -19.00
CA LYS A 196 30.74 32.90 -17.60
C LYS A 196 30.89 31.39 -17.47
N THR A 197 31.91 30.96 -16.73
CA THR A 197 32.20 29.53 -16.48
C THR A 197 31.18 28.86 -15.58
N THR A 198 30.34 29.64 -14.89
CA THR A 198 29.23 29.13 -14.06
C THR A 198 27.95 29.89 -14.39
N ILE A 199 26.88 29.17 -14.61
CA ILE A 199 25.53 29.72 -14.82
C ILE A 199 24.55 29.09 -13.87
N THR A 200 23.50 29.84 -13.55
CA THR A 200 22.39 29.33 -12.70
C THR A 200 21.24 28.84 -13.58
N VAL A 201 20.88 27.57 -13.45
CA VAL A 201 19.64 27.02 -14.03
C VAL A 201 18.49 27.33 -13.09
N THR A 202 17.45 27.99 -13.58
CA THR A 202 16.25 28.31 -12.83
C THR A 202 15.00 27.85 -13.56
N GLY A 203 13.98 27.50 -12.81
CA GLY A 203 12.73 27.06 -13.39
C GLY A 203 11.66 26.81 -12.34
N LYS A 204 10.56 26.25 -12.80
CA LYS A 204 9.43 25.86 -11.95
C LYS A 204 8.96 24.48 -12.33
N THR A 205 8.59 23.69 -11.34
CA THR A 205 7.94 22.38 -11.48
C THR A 205 6.70 22.32 -10.60
N ASP A 206 5.73 21.53 -11.01
CA ASP A 206 4.54 21.24 -10.21
C ASP A 206 3.94 19.89 -10.63
N ASP A 207 3.20 19.29 -9.71
CA ASP A 207 2.37 18.13 -9.95
C ASP A 207 1.06 18.27 -9.18
N ALA A 208 -0.06 17.87 -9.80
CA ALA A 208 -1.37 18.02 -9.19
C ALA A 208 -1.66 16.93 -8.14
N THR A 209 -1.06 15.75 -8.28
CA THR A 209 -1.45 14.53 -7.57
C THR A 209 -0.35 14.00 -6.65
N SER A 210 0.91 13.99 -7.11
CA SER A 210 2.02 13.31 -6.41
C SER A 210 3.17 14.23 -6.03
N LYS A 211 2.90 15.19 -5.13
CA LYS A 211 3.90 16.10 -4.53
C LYS A 211 4.64 15.45 -3.36
N PRO A 212 5.87 15.96 -3.04
CA PRO A 212 6.65 16.95 -3.76
C PRO A 212 7.31 16.39 -5.01
N VAL A 213 7.55 17.25 -6.01
CA VAL A 213 8.37 16.95 -7.19
C VAL A 213 9.83 17.20 -6.86
N THR A 214 10.71 16.31 -7.28
CA THR A 214 12.16 16.46 -7.18
C THR A 214 12.74 16.89 -8.52
N VAL A 215 13.80 17.70 -8.51
CA VAL A 215 14.47 18.15 -9.73
C VAL A 215 15.96 17.81 -9.65
N THR A 216 16.50 17.31 -10.77
CA THR A 216 17.95 17.18 -10.96
C THR A 216 18.41 17.96 -12.18
N VAL A 217 19.61 18.53 -12.09
CA VAL A 217 20.29 19.21 -13.19
C VAL A 217 21.63 18.50 -13.41
N ASN A 218 21.82 17.93 -14.61
CA ASN A 218 22.97 17.06 -14.92
C ASN A 218 23.20 15.96 -13.88
N GLY A 219 22.08 15.39 -13.36
CA GLY A 219 22.12 14.36 -12.32
C GLY A 219 22.29 14.85 -10.88
N ALA A 220 22.67 16.12 -10.67
CA ALA A 220 22.79 16.71 -9.33
C ALA A 220 21.45 17.28 -8.86
N ALA A 221 21.07 16.98 -7.60
CA ALA A 221 19.81 17.49 -7.04
C ALA A 221 19.79 19.01 -6.96
N ALA A 222 18.64 19.60 -7.33
CA ALA A 222 18.32 20.99 -7.12
C ALA A 222 17.34 21.14 -5.95
N THR A 223 17.46 22.22 -5.17
CA THR A 223 16.49 22.54 -4.11
C THR A 223 15.22 23.08 -4.75
N VAL A 224 14.09 22.44 -4.51
CA VAL A 224 12.77 22.88 -4.97
C VAL A 224 12.04 23.53 -3.77
N GLY A 225 11.60 24.76 -3.94
CA GLY A 225 10.80 25.47 -2.94
C GLY A 225 9.37 24.94 -2.87
N THR A 226 8.64 25.31 -1.83
CA THR A 226 7.22 24.93 -1.63
C THR A 226 6.30 25.51 -2.71
N ASP A 227 6.76 26.56 -3.40
CA ASP A 227 6.12 27.22 -4.54
C ASP A 227 6.46 26.56 -5.90
N GLY A 228 7.31 25.52 -5.88
CA GLY A 228 7.76 24.78 -7.03
C GLY A 228 8.93 25.40 -7.79
N PHE A 229 9.42 26.59 -7.39
CA PHE A 229 10.62 27.17 -8.01
C PHE A 229 11.88 26.44 -7.56
N PHE A 230 12.84 26.36 -8.49
CA PHE A 230 14.16 25.77 -8.20
C PHE A 230 15.27 26.55 -8.83
N SER A 231 16.46 26.42 -8.26
CA SER A 231 17.71 26.95 -8.82
C SER A 231 18.86 25.97 -8.59
N LYS A 232 19.81 25.93 -9.54
CA LYS A 232 21.02 25.11 -9.46
C LYS A 232 22.12 25.71 -10.31
N ASP A 233 23.28 25.92 -9.70
CA ASP A 233 24.47 26.36 -10.43
C ASP A 233 25.08 25.17 -11.19
N VAL A 234 25.51 25.45 -12.41
CA VAL A 234 26.17 24.52 -13.32
C VAL A 234 27.46 25.12 -13.80
N THR A 235 28.56 24.39 -13.64
CA THR A 235 29.86 24.74 -14.24
C THR A 235 29.90 24.28 -15.69
N LEU A 236 30.30 25.19 -16.60
CA LEU A 236 30.41 24.93 -18.02
C LEU A 236 31.87 24.61 -18.40
N THR A 237 32.03 23.82 -19.45
CA THR A 237 33.30 23.61 -20.15
C THR A 237 33.33 24.44 -21.41
N ASN A 238 34.53 24.87 -21.86
CA ASN A 238 34.64 25.67 -23.08
C ASN A 238 34.02 24.97 -24.29
N GLY A 239 33.28 25.71 -25.10
CA GLY A 239 32.49 25.20 -26.23
C GLY A 239 31.07 24.79 -25.82
N ALA A 240 30.48 23.84 -26.53
CA ALA A 240 29.08 23.44 -26.38
C ALA A 240 28.85 22.61 -25.12
N ASN A 241 27.85 22.99 -24.33
CA ASN A 241 27.40 22.29 -23.13
C ASN A 241 25.92 21.93 -23.30
N LYS A 242 25.58 20.65 -23.02
CA LYS A 242 24.21 20.17 -22.94
C LYS A 242 23.81 20.02 -21.46
N ILE A 243 22.83 20.79 -21.04
CA ILE A 243 22.29 20.75 -19.67
C ILE A 243 20.99 19.97 -19.70
N THR A 244 20.90 18.88 -18.91
CA THR A 244 19.72 18.04 -18.81
C THR A 244 19.05 18.29 -17.47
N ILE A 245 17.78 18.68 -17.49
CA ILE A 245 16.96 18.95 -16.31
C ILE A 245 15.84 17.92 -16.28
N ILE A 246 15.70 17.19 -15.16
CA ILE A 246 14.69 16.15 -14.98
C ILE A 246 13.88 16.48 -13.73
N ALA A 247 12.58 16.63 -13.89
CA ALA A 247 11.62 16.65 -12.80
C ALA A 247 11.06 15.24 -12.60
N LYS A 248 10.92 14.78 -11.36
CA LYS A 248 10.37 13.47 -11.00
C LYS A 248 9.39 13.62 -9.83
N ASP A 249 8.17 13.08 -9.99
CA ASP A 249 7.13 13.04 -8.97
C ASP A 249 7.29 11.84 -8.01
N LYS A 250 6.39 11.73 -7.02
CA LYS A 250 6.37 10.61 -6.06
C LYS A 250 5.92 9.29 -6.69
N ALA A 251 5.11 9.31 -7.75
CA ALA A 251 4.71 8.12 -8.48
C ALA A 251 5.84 7.55 -9.37
N GLY A 252 6.92 8.34 -9.53
CA GLY A 252 8.10 7.97 -10.30
C GLY A 252 8.06 8.40 -11.76
N LYS A 253 7.04 9.17 -12.20
CA LYS A 253 6.99 9.74 -13.55
C LYS A 253 7.93 10.91 -13.69
N THR A 254 8.41 11.16 -14.91
CA THR A 254 9.42 12.18 -15.18
C THR A 254 9.08 13.05 -16.37
N THR A 255 9.47 14.32 -16.27
CA THR A 255 9.55 15.25 -17.39
C THR A 255 10.98 15.72 -17.54
N THR A 256 11.51 15.68 -18.76
CA THR A 256 12.89 16.05 -19.08
C THR A 256 12.93 17.21 -20.06
N ILE A 257 13.72 18.23 -19.73
CA ILE A 257 14.05 19.35 -20.64
C ILE A 257 15.56 19.44 -20.76
N THR A 258 16.03 19.77 -21.95
CA THR A 258 17.44 20.06 -22.21
C THR A 258 17.61 21.51 -22.60
N ARG A 259 18.80 22.09 -22.30
CA ARG A 259 19.27 23.39 -22.77
C ARG A 259 20.68 23.25 -23.33
N ASN A 260 20.90 23.81 -24.49
CA ASN A 260 22.24 23.91 -25.10
C ASN A 260 22.77 25.29 -24.79
N VAL A 261 24.01 25.36 -24.27
CA VAL A 261 24.68 26.58 -23.87
C VAL A 261 26.12 26.50 -24.38
N THR A 262 26.63 27.58 -24.98
CA THR A 262 28.04 27.67 -25.42
C THR A 262 28.82 28.57 -24.46
N LEU A 263 29.88 28.04 -23.87
CA LEU A 263 30.87 28.83 -23.16
C LEU A 263 31.94 29.26 -24.19
N ASP A 264 32.10 30.55 -24.33
CA ASP A 264 33.17 31.15 -25.11
C ASP A 264 33.92 32.13 -24.25
N THR A 265 35.18 31.82 -23.96
CA THR A 265 36.08 32.64 -23.16
C THR A 265 37.17 33.30 -24.02
N ALA A 266 37.14 33.07 -25.33
CA ALA A 266 38.10 33.70 -26.25
C ALA A 266 37.75 35.18 -26.43
N ALA A 267 38.75 36.00 -26.46
CA ALA A 267 38.57 37.40 -26.82
C ALA A 267 38.83 37.60 -28.32
N PRO A 268 38.08 38.45 -29.00
CA PRO A 268 38.33 38.73 -30.39
C PRO A 268 39.73 39.34 -30.60
N VAL A 269 40.36 39.00 -31.72
CA VAL A 269 41.73 39.42 -32.04
C VAL A 269 41.67 40.49 -33.12
N ILE A 270 42.28 41.66 -32.87
CA ILE A 270 42.46 42.70 -33.86
C ILE A 270 43.67 42.31 -34.75
N LYS A 271 43.43 42.00 -36.03
CA LYS A 271 44.42 41.57 -36.98
C LYS A 271 45.18 42.74 -37.67
N SER A 272 44.42 43.77 -37.99
CA SER A 272 45.01 44.94 -38.64
C SER A 272 44.21 46.21 -38.37
N ILE A 273 44.89 47.33 -38.43
CA ILE A 273 44.30 48.69 -38.38
C ILE A 273 44.95 49.51 -39.49
N THR A 274 44.16 50.14 -40.34
CA THR A 274 44.61 51.06 -41.38
C THR A 274 43.90 52.40 -41.26
N LEU A 275 44.66 53.46 -41.53
CA LEU A 275 44.18 54.85 -41.58
C LEU A 275 44.39 55.36 -42.96
N THR A 276 43.35 55.85 -43.64
CA THR A 276 43.46 56.29 -45.05
C THR A 276 42.67 57.57 -45.26
N PRO A 277 43.33 58.65 -45.83
CA PRO A 277 44.73 58.78 -46.05
C PRO A 277 45.54 58.98 -44.78
N ASN A 278 46.84 58.63 -44.84
CA ASN A 278 47.82 58.95 -43.79
C ASN A 278 49.15 59.34 -44.42
N PRO A 279 49.59 60.58 -44.33
CA PRO A 279 49.00 61.69 -43.52
C PRO A 279 47.71 62.26 -44.09
N VAL A 280 46.90 62.93 -43.23
CA VAL A 280 45.69 63.66 -43.59
C VAL A 280 45.87 65.16 -43.22
N ASP A 281 45.37 66.05 -44.08
CA ASP A 281 45.42 67.49 -43.81
C ASP A 281 44.50 67.91 -42.68
N CYS A 282 44.92 68.98 -41.96
CA CYS A 282 44.14 69.51 -40.83
C CYS A 282 42.69 69.84 -41.28
N GLY A 283 41.68 69.35 -40.49
CA GLY A 283 40.26 69.55 -40.77
C GLY A 283 39.70 68.65 -41.89
N LYS A 284 40.49 67.74 -42.47
CA LYS A 284 39.99 66.73 -43.39
C LYS A 284 39.64 65.42 -42.65
N THR A 285 38.85 64.58 -43.33
CA THR A 285 38.41 63.26 -42.81
C THR A 285 39.36 62.17 -43.29
N PHE A 286 39.48 61.14 -42.43
CA PHE A 286 40.15 59.89 -42.78
C PHE A 286 39.26 58.70 -42.40
N VAL A 287 39.48 57.56 -42.98
CA VAL A 287 38.79 56.29 -42.69
C VAL A 287 39.69 55.46 -41.78
N ILE A 288 39.12 54.93 -40.73
CA ILE A 288 39.71 53.87 -39.89
C ILE A 288 39.11 52.56 -40.36
N ALA A 289 39.89 51.61 -40.81
CA ALA A 289 39.48 50.25 -41.10
C ALA A 289 40.18 49.28 -40.14
N VAL A 290 39.43 48.41 -39.54
CA VAL A 290 39.89 47.41 -38.51
C VAL A 290 39.46 46.03 -38.98
N GLU A 291 40.40 45.09 -39.08
CA GLU A 291 40.11 43.67 -39.25
C GLU A 291 40.15 42.99 -37.94
N ILE A 292 38.99 42.34 -37.57
CA ILE A 292 38.81 41.64 -36.29
C ILE A 292 38.37 40.20 -36.60
N THR A 293 38.93 39.25 -35.90
CA THR A 293 38.53 37.83 -35.93
C THR A 293 38.23 37.35 -34.54
N ASP A 294 37.29 36.42 -34.44
CA ASP A 294 36.93 35.74 -33.20
C ASP A 294 37.08 34.24 -33.43
#